data_b852db31efac749f3ffec9308263c601
#
_entry.id   b852db31efac749f3ffec9308263c601
#
_cell.length_a   1.000
_cell.length_b   1.000
_cell.length_c   1.000
_cell.angle_alpha   90.00
_cell.angle_beta   90.00
_cell.angle_gamma   90.00
#
_symmetry.space_group_name_H-M   'P 1'
#
loop_
_entity.id
_entity.type
_entity.pdbx_description
1 polymer ?
#
loop_
_entity_poly.entity_id
_entity_poly.type
_entity_poly.pdbx_seq_one_letter_code
_entity_poly.pdbx_strand_id
1 'polypeptide(L)'
;DGIVLELGCGTGNITEILAQAGYDMIGVDNSDEMLSIAIEKKYESGHDILYLNQDMREFELYGTVRAVVSICDSMNYITESDDLLQVFRLVNNYLDIEGIFIFDMNTISKYQQMGESTIAENRDNGSFIWENYYDENTKINEYDLTLYIEDEDGKYDRYQETHLQRGYTVAEVKELIEKSGMEYITAIEAFTGNEITKDTERMYIIAREKGKKPEA
;
A
#
# COMPACT_ATOMS: atom_id res chain seq x y z
N ASP A 1 3.50 -21.57 -8.12
CA ASP A 1 4.91 -21.54 -7.74
C ASP A 1 5.53 -20.21 -8.17
N GLY A 2 6.31 -19.58 -7.34
CA GLY A 2 7.02 -18.34 -7.61
C GLY A 2 6.93 -17.34 -6.44
N ILE A 3 7.80 -16.33 -6.49
CA ILE A 3 7.94 -15.31 -5.45
C ILE A 3 6.76 -14.32 -5.52
N VAL A 4 6.28 -13.90 -4.38
CA VAL A 4 5.33 -12.80 -4.23
C VAL A 4 6.03 -11.61 -3.56
N LEU A 5 5.97 -10.45 -4.20
CA LEU A 5 6.48 -9.20 -3.68
C LEU A 5 5.33 -8.41 -3.02
N GLU A 6 5.53 -7.93 -1.81
CA GLU A 6 4.67 -6.91 -1.20
C GLU A 6 5.36 -5.55 -1.21
N LEU A 7 4.72 -4.52 -1.84
CA LEU A 7 5.17 -3.13 -1.84
C LEU A 7 4.42 -2.34 -0.77
N GLY A 8 5.17 -1.62 0.09
CA GLY A 8 4.64 -0.96 1.26
C GLY A 8 4.23 -1.97 2.34
N CYS A 9 5.10 -2.93 2.64
CA CYS A 9 4.81 -4.02 3.57
C CYS A 9 4.70 -3.59 5.04
N GLY A 10 5.18 -2.38 5.37
CA GLY A 10 5.15 -1.84 6.73
C GLY A 10 5.76 -2.80 7.75
N THR A 11 5.02 -3.11 8.79
CA THR A 11 5.44 -4.05 9.85
C THR A 11 5.30 -5.54 9.46
N GLY A 12 5.09 -5.86 8.18
CA GLY A 12 5.09 -7.22 7.64
C GLY A 12 3.87 -8.08 7.97
N ASN A 13 2.74 -7.49 8.37
CA ASN A 13 1.56 -8.27 8.78
C ASN A 13 1.00 -9.12 7.64
N ILE A 14 0.83 -8.56 6.45
CA ILE A 14 0.30 -9.28 5.28
C ILE A 14 1.38 -10.22 4.72
N THR A 15 2.64 -9.77 4.71
CA THR A 15 3.79 -10.61 4.31
C THR A 15 3.84 -11.90 5.12
N GLU A 16 3.71 -11.83 6.45
CA GLU A 16 3.70 -12.99 7.35
C GLU A 16 2.50 -13.91 7.09
N ILE A 17 1.31 -13.36 6.88
CA ILE A 17 0.10 -14.14 6.55
C ILE A 17 0.29 -14.91 5.24
N LEU A 18 0.87 -14.27 4.22
CA LEU A 18 1.12 -14.91 2.93
C LEU A 18 2.25 -15.96 3.04
N ALA A 19 3.32 -15.69 3.81
CA ALA A 19 4.37 -16.67 4.08
C ALA A 19 3.81 -17.90 4.83
N GLN A 20 2.96 -17.69 5.83
CA GLN A 20 2.26 -18.77 6.53
C GLN A 20 1.37 -19.59 5.58
N ALA A 21 0.79 -18.98 4.56
CA ALA A 21 0.02 -19.67 3.53
C ALA A 21 0.90 -20.44 2.52
N GLY A 22 2.23 -20.36 2.66
CA GLY A 22 3.19 -21.12 1.84
C GLY A 22 3.73 -20.37 0.63
N TYR A 23 3.54 -19.06 0.55
CA TYR A 23 4.15 -18.24 -0.51
C TYR A 23 5.59 -17.88 -0.14
N ASP A 24 6.47 -17.83 -1.14
CA ASP A 24 7.82 -17.29 -1.02
C ASP A 24 7.73 -15.75 -1.11
N MET A 25 8.13 -15.04 -0.05
CA MET A 25 7.80 -13.63 0.12
C MET A 25 9.01 -12.72 0.10
N ILE A 26 8.85 -11.58 -0.62
CA ILE A 26 9.70 -10.40 -0.48
C ILE A 26 8.81 -9.24 0.00
N GLY A 27 9.22 -8.55 1.07
CA GLY A 27 8.59 -7.32 1.53
C GLY A 27 9.48 -6.11 1.26
N VAL A 28 8.92 -5.05 0.69
CA VAL A 28 9.60 -3.76 0.45
C VAL A 28 8.86 -2.67 1.20
N ASP A 29 9.60 -1.88 1.97
CA ASP A 29 9.10 -0.66 2.62
C ASP A 29 10.24 0.36 2.72
N ASN A 30 9.92 1.65 2.81
CA ASN A 30 10.92 2.71 2.95
C ASN A 30 11.16 3.14 4.40
N SER A 31 10.43 2.59 5.39
CA SER A 31 10.61 2.87 6.81
C SER A 31 11.47 1.80 7.48
N ASP A 32 12.66 2.20 7.96
CA ASP A 32 13.55 1.33 8.75
C ASP A 32 12.88 0.86 10.05
N GLU A 33 12.07 1.71 10.67
CA GLU A 33 11.37 1.43 11.91
C GLU A 33 10.31 0.34 11.69
N MET A 34 9.52 0.45 10.61
CA MET A 34 8.52 -0.56 10.25
C MET A 34 9.18 -1.89 9.92
N LEU A 35 10.25 -1.87 9.13
CA LEU A 35 10.99 -3.07 8.76
C LEU A 35 11.67 -3.74 9.95
N SER A 36 12.13 -2.99 10.94
CA SER A 36 12.67 -3.56 12.17
C SER A 36 11.64 -4.46 12.88
N ILE A 37 10.38 -3.99 12.95
CA ILE A 37 9.27 -4.79 13.52
C ILE A 37 8.95 -6.00 12.62
N ALA A 38 8.97 -5.83 11.30
CA ALA A 38 8.75 -6.94 10.37
C ALA A 38 9.82 -8.04 10.51
N ILE A 39 11.09 -7.64 10.68
CA ILE A 39 12.21 -8.56 10.88
C ILE A 39 12.09 -9.30 12.23
N GLU A 40 11.65 -8.64 13.30
CA GLU A 40 11.38 -9.30 14.58
C GLU A 40 10.30 -10.39 14.42
N LYS A 41 9.17 -10.08 13.76
CA LYS A 41 8.12 -11.07 13.47
C LYS A 41 8.63 -12.26 12.65
N LYS A 42 9.45 -12.00 11.62
CA LYS A 42 10.11 -13.05 10.83
C LYS A 42 10.93 -14.00 11.73
N TYR A 43 11.69 -13.47 12.69
CA TYR A 43 12.46 -14.30 13.61
C TYR A 43 11.56 -15.11 14.55
N GLU A 44 10.45 -14.55 15.00
CA GLU A 44 9.48 -15.23 15.84
C GLU A 44 8.73 -16.34 15.10
N SER A 45 8.30 -16.08 13.87
CA SER A 45 7.55 -17.02 13.03
C SER A 45 8.43 -18.12 12.41
N GLY A 46 9.72 -17.80 12.19
CA GLY A 46 10.67 -18.67 11.49
C GLY A 46 10.44 -18.76 9.97
N HIS A 47 9.61 -17.92 9.39
CA HIS A 47 9.40 -17.88 7.94
C HIS A 47 10.63 -17.30 7.23
N ASP A 48 10.94 -17.80 6.01
CA ASP A 48 12.03 -17.28 5.19
C ASP A 48 11.50 -16.14 4.29
N ILE A 49 11.47 -14.92 4.85
CA ILE A 49 11.01 -13.71 4.15
C ILE A 49 12.21 -12.79 3.91
N LEU A 50 12.33 -12.25 2.72
CA LEU A 50 13.32 -11.20 2.43
C LEU A 50 12.68 -9.82 2.58
N TYR A 51 13.14 -9.03 3.55
CA TYR A 51 12.76 -7.63 3.70
C TYR A 51 13.83 -6.70 3.12
N LEU A 52 13.41 -5.69 2.34
CA LEU A 52 14.27 -4.72 1.67
C LEU A 52 13.82 -3.30 2.02
N ASN A 53 14.75 -2.48 2.54
CA ASN A 53 14.49 -1.05 2.72
C ASN A 53 14.70 -0.33 1.39
N GLN A 54 13.59 -0.05 0.69
CA GLN A 54 13.60 0.62 -0.61
C GLN A 54 12.32 1.44 -0.81
N ASP A 55 12.43 2.53 -1.55
CA ASP A 55 11.27 3.28 -2.03
C ASP A 55 10.62 2.54 -3.22
N MET A 56 9.29 2.37 -3.19
CA MET A 56 8.57 1.69 -4.27
C MET A 56 8.68 2.40 -5.62
N ARG A 57 9.12 3.67 -5.66
CA ARG A 57 9.35 4.44 -6.90
C ARG A 57 10.68 4.12 -7.58
N GLU A 58 11.58 3.41 -6.88
CA GLU A 58 12.93 3.09 -7.39
C GLU A 58 13.46 1.73 -6.92
N PHE A 59 12.57 0.81 -6.51
CA PHE A 59 12.99 -0.49 -6.02
C PHE A 59 13.67 -1.34 -7.11
N GLU A 60 14.60 -2.19 -6.67
CA GLU A 60 15.35 -3.12 -7.51
C GLU A 60 15.28 -4.53 -6.94
N LEU A 61 15.08 -5.52 -7.82
CA LEU A 61 15.14 -6.94 -7.50
C LEU A 61 16.16 -7.64 -8.38
N TYR A 62 16.72 -8.74 -7.89
CA TYR A 62 17.65 -9.58 -8.66
C TYR A 62 17.01 -10.45 -9.74
N GLY A 63 15.68 -10.58 -9.72
CA GLY A 63 14.93 -11.42 -10.64
C GLY A 63 13.48 -10.98 -10.73
N THR A 64 12.67 -11.77 -11.41
CA THR A 64 11.25 -11.52 -11.55
C THR A 64 10.43 -12.22 -10.46
N VAL A 65 9.20 -11.77 -10.26
CA VAL A 65 8.26 -12.28 -9.27
C VAL A 65 6.94 -12.68 -9.92
N ARG A 66 6.29 -13.71 -9.39
CA ARG A 66 5.04 -14.22 -9.94
C ARG A 66 3.85 -13.29 -9.71
N ALA A 67 3.86 -12.62 -8.57
CA ALA A 67 2.84 -11.64 -8.24
C ALA A 67 3.43 -10.48 -7.43
N VAL A 68 2.80 -9.32 -7.55
CA VAL A 68 3.03 -8.16 -6.69
C VAL A 68 1.73 -7.84 -5.99
N VAL A 69 1.79 -7.57 -4.70
CA VAL A 69 0.69 -7.07 -3.89
C VAL A 69 1.07 -5.75 -3.22
N SER A 70 0.09 -4.88 -3.00
CA SER A 70 0.27 -3.66 -2.21
C SER A 70 -1.05 -3.31 -1.54
N ILE A 71 -1.12 -3.55 -0.26
CA ILE A 71 -2.37 -3.52 0.50
C ILE A 71 -2.29 -2.45 1.60
N CYS A 72 -3.44 -2.04 2.11
CA CYS A 72 -3.59 -0.97 3.11
C CYS A 72 -3.23 0.42 2.57
N ASP A 73 -3.81 0.76 1.40
CA ASP A 73 -3.73 2.09 0.77
C ASP A 73 -2.31 2.66 0.56
N SER A 74 -1.29 1.80 0.54
CA SER A 74 0.10 2.24 0.32
C SER A 74 0.27 3.02 -1.00
N MET A 75 -0.48 2.67 -2.04
CA MET A 75 -0.44 3.38 -3.34
C MET A 75 -1.01 4.81 -3.26
N ASN A 76 -1.86 5.13 -2.28
CA ASN A 76 -2.38 6.49 -2.10
C ASN A 76 -1.30 7.48 -1.60
N TYR A 77 -0.21 6.99 -0.98
CA TYR A 77 0.92 7.81 -0.58
C TYR A 77 1.73 8.34 -1.76
N ILE A 78 1.54 7.77 -2.95
CA ILE A 78 2.13 8.29 -4.19
C ILE A 78 1.22 9.38 -4.72
N THR A 79 1.50 10.62 -4.36
CA THR A 79 0.63 11.77 -4.65
C THR A 79 0.77 12.30 -6.07
N GLU A 80 1.91 12.05 -6.74
CA GLU A 80 2.15 12.48 -8.11
C GLU A 80 1.85 11.35 -9.11
N SER A 81 1.09 11.67 -10.18
CA SER A 81 0.69 10.66 -11.18
C SER A 81 1.88 10.08 -11.94
N ASP A 82 2.94 10.88 -12.16
CA ASP A 82 4.14 10.42 -12.84
C ASP A 82 4.93 9.44 -11.98
N ASP A 83 4.96 9.66 -10.66
CA ASP A 83 5.56 8.74 -9.70
C ASP A 83 4.77 7.42 -9.64
N LEU A 84 3.44 7.50 -9.61
CA LEU A 84 2.59 6.29 -9.64
C LEU A 84 2.78 5.50 -10.94
N LEU A 85 2.90 6.19 -12.08
CA LEU A 85 3.25 5.55 -13.34
C LEU A 85 4.63 4.88 -13.27
N GLN A 86 5.61 5.50 -12.61
CA GLN A 86 6.93 4.92 -12.42
C GLN A 86 6.87 3.64 -11.57
N VAL A 87 6.12 3.64 -10.48
CA VAL A 87 5.87 2.42 -9.67
C VAL A 87 5.29 1.31 -10.56
N PHE A 88 4.25 1.62 -11.35
CA PHE A 88 3.63 0.63 -12.23
C PHE A 88 4.57 0.10 -13.33
N ARG A 89 5.48 0.93 -13.83
CA ARG A 89 6.53 0.49 -14.78
C ARG A 89 7.53 -0.47 -14.13
N LEU A 90 7.95 -0.19 -12.89
CA LEU A 90 8.84 -1.08 -12.14
C LEU A 90 8.13 -2.40 -11.83
N VAL A 91 6.87 -2.35 -11.38
CA VAL A 91 6.06 -3.56 -11.19
C VAL A 91 6.00 -4.37 -12.49
N ASN A 92 5.66 -3.74 -13.61
CA ASN A 92 5.64 -4.44 -14.90
C ASN A 92 7.01 -5.03 -15.27
N ASN A 93 8.10 -4.32 -14.98
CA ASN A 93 9.47 -4.79 -15.25
C ASN A 93 9.81 -6.05 -14.46
N TYR A 94 9.39 -6.13 -13.20
CA TYR A 94 9.72 -7.26 -12.32
C TYR A 94 8.68 -8.39 -12.29
N LEU A 95 7.49 -8.21 -12.82
CA LEU A 95 6.53 -9.31 -12.97
C LEU A 95 7.03 -10.36 -13.96
N ASP A 96 6.80 -11.62 -13.67
CA ASP A 96 6.91 -12.72 -14.64
C ASP A 96 5.95 -12.50 -15.83
N ILE A 97 6.16 -13.26 -16.90
CA ILE A 97 5.20 -13.31 -18.01
C ILE A 97 3.82 -13.69 -17.44
N GLU A 98 2.81 -12.88 -17.78
CA GLU A 98 1.44 -13.01 -17.26
C GLU A 98 1.35 -12.94 -15.71
N GLY A 99 2.36 -12.38 -15.04
CA GLY A 99 2.34 -12.13 -13.61
C GLY A 99 1.26 -11.12 -13.23
N ILE A 100 0.78 -11.19 -11.99
CA ILE A 100 -0.39 -10.44 -11.52
C ILE A 100 0.05 -9.35 -10.52
N PHE A 101 -0.51 -8.17 -10.66
CA PHE A 101 -0.43 -7.09 -9.67
C PHE A 101 -1.80 -6.85 -9.05
N ILE A 102 -1.88 -6.94 -7.72
CA ILE A 102 -3.09 -6.69 -6.94
C ILE A 102 -2.78 -5.61 -5.92
N PHE A 103 -3.57 -4.55 -5.91
CA PHE A 103 -3.41 -3.50 -4.91
C PHE A 103 -4.75 -2.88 -4.54
N ASP A 104 -4.79 -2.21 -3.40
CA ASP A 104 -5.94 -1.43 -3.01
C ASP A 104 -5.65 0.07 -3.02
N MET A 105 -6.71 0.84 -3.13
CA MET A 105 -6.68 2.30 -3.00
C MET A 105 -7.95 2.81 -2.36
N ASN A 106 -7.79 3.84 -1.55
CA ASN A 106 -8.89 4.71 -1.15
C ASN A 106 -9.31 5.57 -2.35
N THR A 107 -10.61 5.74 -2.51
CA THR A 107 -11.18 6.54 -3.59
C THR A 107 -11.28 8.02 -3.21
N ILE A 108 -11.53 8.87 -4.19
CA ILE A 108 -11.89 10.27 -3.97
C ILE A 108 -13.12 10.38 -3.07
N SER A 109 -14.11 9.47 -3.24
CA SER A 109 -15.35 9.47 -2.45
C SER A 109 -15.08 9.32 -0.95
N LYS A 110 -14.13 8.47 -0.56
CA LYS A 110 -13.75 8.32 0.85
C LYS A 110 -13.26 9.65 1.43
N TYR A 111 -12.32 10.32 0.75
CA TYR A 111 -11.75 11.56 1.25
C TYR A 111 -12.76 12.71 1.26
N GLN A 112 -13.65 12.78 0.26
CA GLN A 112 -14.75 13.74 0.24
C GLN A 112 -15.72 13.54 1.40
N GLN A 113 -16.03 12.29 1.74
CA GLN A 113 -16.91 11.96 2.88
C GLN A 113 -16.24 12.26 4.22
N MET A 114 -14.93 12.03 4.34
CA MET A 114 -14.16 12.41 5.54
C MET A 114 -14.10 13.92 5.70
N GLY A 115 -13.87 14.64 4.59
CA GLY A 115 -13.82 16.11 4.55
C GLY A 115 -12.87 16.71 5.59
N GLU A 116 -13.26 17.84 6.19
CA GLU A 116 -12.60 18.43 7.35
C GLU A 116 -13.22 17.83 8.62
N SER A 117 -12.47 17.01 9.33
CA SER A 117 -12.97 16.28 10.50
C SER A 117 -11.89 16.03 11.53
N THR A 118 -12.30 15.88 12.79
CA THR A 118 -11.40 15.53 13.89
C THR A 118 -12.00 14.34 14.66
N ILE A 119 -11.18 13.31 14.85
CA ILE A 119 -11.50 12.17 15.69
C ILE A 119 -10.54 12.15 16.87
N ALA A 120 -11.06 12.06 18.09
CA ALA A 120 -10.26 11.90 19.30
C ALA A 120 -10.78 10.70 20.08
N GLU A 121 -9.86 9.85 20.52
CA GLU A 121 -10.19 8.63 21.28
C GLU A 121 -9.19 8.42 22.42
N ASN A 122 -9.73 8.03 23.57
CA ASN A 122 -8.93 7.58 24.71
C ASN A 122 -8.97 6.04 24.78
N ARG A 123 -7.81 5.44 25.01
CA ARG A 123 -7.62 4.01 25.23
C ARG A 123 -6.90 3.77 26.56
N ASP A 124 -6.81 2.52 27.00
CA ASP A 124 -6.27 2.18 28.32
C ASP A 124 -4.83 2.68 28.55
N ASN A 125 -4.01 2.72 27.51
CA ASN A 125 -2.59 3.08 27.58
C ASN A 125 -2.22 4.29 26.72
N GLY A 126 -3.18 5.06 26.28
CA GLY A 126 -2.92 6.25 25.46
C GLY A 126 -4.15 6.88 24.85
N SER A 127 -3.93 7.93 24.09
CA SER A 127 -4.99 8.59 23.32
C SER A 127 -4.45 9.09 22.00
N PHE A 128 -5.34 9.33 21.06
CA PHE A 128 -4.96 9.97 19.81
C PHE A 128 -5.96 11.06 19.41
N ILE A 129 -5.43 12.00 18.63
CA ILE A 129 -6.20 13.01 17.92
C ILE A 129 -5.83 12.86 16.45
N TRP A 130 -6.83 12.63 15.60
CA TRP A 130 -6.70 12.53 14.17
C TRP A 130 -7.46 13.69 13.53
N GLU A 131 -6.75 14.60 12.90
CA GLU A 131 -7.30 15.74 12.18
C GLU A 131 -7.16 15.48 10.68
N ASN A 132 -8.26 15.59 9.94
CA ASN A 132 -8.31 15.30 8.52
C ASN A 132 -8.70 16.54 7.73
N TYR A 133 -8.03 16.78 6.62
CA TYR A 133 -8.33 17.82 5.67
C TYR A 133 -8.21 17.30 4.23
N TYR A 134 -9.24 17.49 3.42
CA TYR A 134 -9.24 17.10 2.00
C TYR A 134 -9.35 18.32 1.09
N ASP A 135 -8.38 18.50 0.19
CA ASP A 135 -8.41 19.51 -0.87
C ASP A 135 -8.94 18.90 -2.18
N GLU A 136 -10.15 19.30 -2.57
CA GLU A 136 -10.81 18.83 -3.79
C GLU A 136 -10.06 19.20 -5.08
N ASN A 137 -9.30 20.30 -5.11
CA ASN A 137 -8.61 20.76 -6.32
C ASN A 137 -7.38 19.90 -6.61
N THR A 138 -6.61 19.57 -5.60
CA THR A 138 -5.41 18.72 -5.70
C THR A 138 -5.73 17.24 -5.54
N LYS A 139 -6.91 16.90 -4.99
CA LYS A 139 -7.32 15.55 -4.57
C LYS A 139 -6.43 14.98 -3.46
N ILE A 140 -5.71 15.82 -2.74
CA ILE A 140 -4.85 15.43 -1.62
C ILE A 140 -5.67 15.44 -0.34
N ASN A 141 -5.55 14.37 0.41
CA ASN A 141 -6.01 14.25 1.78
C ASN A 141 -4.80 14.32 2.70
N GLU A 142 -4.79 15.30 3.58
CA GLU A 142 -3.82 15.44 4.65
C GLU A 142 -4.47 15.00 5.97
N TYR A 143 -3.78 14.21 6.75
CA TYR A 143 -4.16 13.97 8.13
C TYR A 143 -2.98 14.05 9.05
N ASP A 144 -3.20 14.78 10.13
CA ASP A 144 -2.31 14.90 11.26
C ASP A 144 -2.75 13.94 12.37
N LEU A 145 -1.87 13.03 12.73
CA LEU A 145 -2.07 12.10 13.81
C LEU A 145 -1.20 12.53 15.00
N THR A 146 -1.84 12.94 16.10
CA THR A 146 -1.16 13.14 17.37
C THR A 146 -1.45 11.95 18.29
N LEU A 147 -0.41 11.29 18.77
CA LEU A 147 -0.47 10.19 19.72
C LEU A 147 0.05 10.65 21.09
N TYR A 148 -0.62 10.22 22.15
CA TYR A 148 -0.16 10.33 23.52
C TYR A 148 -0.06 8.92 24.09
N ILE A 149 1.15 8.45 24.39
CA ILE A 149 1.43 7.09 24.87
C ILE A 149 1.91 7.18 26.31
N GLU A 150 1.24 6.46 27.20
CA GLU A 150 1.60 6.43 28.63
C GLU A 150 2.89 5.61 28.83
N ASP A 151 3.86 6.19 29.52
CA ASP A 151 5.09 5.51 29.94
C ASP A 151 4.90 4.74 31.28
N GLU A 152 5.95 4.05 31.70
CA GLU A 152 5.94 3.24 32.95
C GLU A 152 5.76 4.11 34.23
N ASP A 153 6.04 5.40 34.16
CA ASP A 153 5.88 6.37 35.24
C ASP A 153 4.49 7.04 35.29
N GLY A 154 3.61 6.72 34.33
CA GLY A 154 2.28 7.32 34.18
C GLY A 154 2.30 8.70 33.54
N LYS A 155 3.38 9.07 32.84
CA LYS A 155 3.47 10.26 32.02
C LYS A 155 3.17 9.94 30.58
N TYR A 156 2.83 10.95 29.77
CA TYR A 156 2.49 10.77 28.37
C TYR A 156 3.56 11.36 27.46
N ASP A 157 4.15 10.53 26.63
CA ASP A 157 4.94 10.97 25.50
C ASP A 157 4.03 11.35 24.34
N ARG A 158 4.36 12.47 23.68
CA ARG A 158 3.61 12.96 22.52
C ARG A 158 4.39 12.70 21.24
N TYR A 159 3.73 12.01 20.30
CA TYR A 159 4.22 11.81 18.94
C TYR A 159 3.28 12.50 17.95
N GLN A 160 3.82 12.93 16.83
CA GLN A 160 3.02 13.57 15.78
C GLN A 160 3.52 13.12 14.43
N GLU A 161 2.60 12.74 13.55
CA GLU A 161 2.85 12.30 12.19
C GLU A 161 1.88 13.03 11.25
N THR A 162 2.39 13.47 10.10
CA THR A 162 1.57 14.04 9.03
C THR A 162 1.62 13.12 7.83
N HIS A 163 0.46 12.76 7.30
CA HIS A 163 0.32 11.88 6.16
C HIS A 163 -0.37 12.61 5.01
N LEU A 164 0.19 12.48 3.82
CA LEU A 164 -0.41 12.97 2.58
C LEU A 164 -0.79 11.78 1.71
N GLN A 165 -2.05 11.70 1.34
CA GLN A 165 -2.55 10.68 0.42
C GLN A 165 -3.35 11.35 -0.70
N ARG A 166 -3.28 10.79 -1.91
CA ARG A 166 -4.08 11.26 -3.04
C ARG A 166 -5.20 10.28 -3.36
N GLY A 167 -6.41 10.84 -3.57
CA GLY A 167 -7.53 10.10 -4.14
C GLY A 167 -7.39 9.97 -5.65
N TYR A 168 -7.54 8.74 -6.16
CA TYR A 168 -7.52 8.45 -7.58
C TYR A 168 -8.88 7.92 -8.04
N THR A 169 -9.26 8.24 -9.28
CA THR A 169 -10.41 7.60 -9.94
C THR A 169 -9.97 6.29 -10.61
N VAL A 170 -10.93 5.38 -10.80
CA VAL A 170 -10.67 4.14 -11.56
C VAL A 170 -10.13 4.44 -12.96
N ALA A 171 -10.64 5.51 -13.61
CA ALA A 171 -10.21 5.88 -14.94
C ALA A 171 -8.74 6.34 -14.97
N GLU A 172 -8.30 7.16 -14.00
CA GLU A 172 -6.90 7.57 -13.87
C GLU A 172 -5.97 6.36 -13.65
N VAL A 173 -6.34 5.49 -12.71
CA VAL A 173 -5.53 4.29 -12.40
C VAL A 173 -5.44 3.36 -13.60
N LYS A 174 -6.56 3.10 -14.29
CA LYS A 174 -6.58 2.30 -15.51
C LYS A 174 -5.67 2.87 -16.59
N GLU A 175 -5.72 4.18 -16.83
CA GLU A 175 -4.86 4.84 -17.82
C GLU A 175 -3.37 4.67 -17.46
N LEU A 176 -3.00 4.82 -16.17
CA LEU A 176 -1.62 4.65 -15.71
C LEU A 176 -1.14 3.19 -15.85
N ILE A 177 -1.99 2.21 -15.52
CA ILE A 177 -1.70 0.79 -15.74
C ILE A 177 -1.43 0.51 -17.22
N GLU A 178 -2.29 0.98 -18.12
CA GLU A 178 -2.13 0.78 -19.57
C GLU A 178 -0.87 1.48 -20.11
N LYS A 179 -0.56 2.70 -19.63
CA LYS A 179 0.67 3.43 -19.96
C LYS A 179 1.95 2.75 -19.44
N SER A 180 1.87 1.99 -18.36
CA SER A 180 3.00 1.22 -17.84
C SER A 180 3.31 -0.03 -18.67
N GLY A 181 2.43 -0.41 -19.59
CA GLY A 181 2.55 -1.61 -20.41
C GLY A 181 1.80 -2.83 -19.85
N MET A 182 1.17 -2.71 -18.68
CA MET A 182 0.31 -3.77 -18.14
C MET A 182 -1.09 -3.75 -18.75
N GLU A 183 -1.81 -4.85 -18.58
CA GLU A 183 -3.23 -4.98 -18.87
C GLU A 183 -4.04 -4.69 -17.61
N TYR A 184 -4.95 -3.75 -17.66
CA TYR A 184 -5.97 -3.57 -16.63
C TYR A 184 -7.01 -4.69 -16.74
N ILE A 185 -7.18 -5.49 -15.68
CA ILE A 185 -8.14 -6.60 -15.67
C ILE A 185 -9.47 -6.12 -15.08
N THR A 186 -9.47 -5.60 -13.86
CA THR A 186 -10.69 -5.17 -13.18
C THR A 186 -10.38 -4.26 -11.99
N ALA A 187 -11.41 -3.52 -11.56
CA ALA A 187 -11.47 -2.93 -10.22
C ALA A 187 -12.82 -3.30 -9.60
N ILE A 188 -12.80 -3.65 -8.34
CA ILE A 188 -13.98 -4.05 -7.55
C ILE A 188 -13.99 -3.30 -6.21
N GLU A 189 -15.16 -3.14 -5.63
CA GLU A 189 -15.29 -2.59 -4.29
C GLU A 189 -14.62 -3.52 -3.28
N ALA A 190 -13.77 -2.95 -2.44
CA ALA A 190 -13.04 -3.71 -1.43
C ALA A 190 -14.02 -4.36 -0.43
N PHE A 191 -13.64 -5.55 0.06
CA PHE A 191 -14.35 -6.37 1.04
C PHE A 191 -15.68 -6.97 0.57
N THR A 192 -16.38 -6.37 -0.40
CA THR A 192 -17.64 -6.88 -0.92
C THR A 192 -17.50 -7.63 -2.24
N GLY A 193 -16.52 -7.23 -3.06
CA GLY A 193 -16.33 -7.74 -4.43
C GLY A 193 -17.38 -7.23 -5.43
N ASN A 194 -18.22 -6.28 -5.04
CA ASN A 194 -19.23 -5.68 -5.90
C ASN A 194 -18.60 -4.76 -6.96
N GLU A 195 -19.41 -4.31 -7.91
CA GLU A 195 -19.04 -3.25 -8.85
C GLU A 195 -18.80 -1.93 -8.10
N ILE A 196 -17.83 -1.15 -8.57
CA ILE A 196 -17.53 0.16 -8.01
C ILE A 196 -18.66 1.14 -8.33
N THR A 197 -19.11 1.84 -7.31
CA THR A 197 -20.11 2.91 -7.39
C THR A 197 -19.49 4.26 -7.05
N LYS A 198 -20.25 5.33 -7.19
CA LYS A 198 -19.84 6.67 -6.75
C LYS A 198 -19.61 6.79 -5.24
N ASP A 199 -20.19 5.89 -4.45
CA ASP A 199 -20.12 5.89 -2.99
C ASP A 199 -19.09 4.87 -2.45
N THR A 200 -18.40 4.13 -3.33
CA THR A 200 -17.35 3.18 -2.95
C THR A 200 -16.17 3.92 -2.33
N GLU A 201 -15.79 3.56 -1.12
CA GLU A 201 -14.71 4.20 -0.38
C GLU A 201 -13.33 3.61 -0.64
N ARG A 202 -13.25 2.30 -0.92
CA ARG A 202 -12.00 1.57 -1.19
C ARG A 202 -12.20 0.59 -2.33
N MET A 203 -11.22 0.48 -3.18
CA MET A 203 -11.26 -0.43 -4.34
C MET A 203 -10.04 -1.34 -4.35
N TYR A 204 -10.24 -2.61 -4.76
CA TYR A 204 -9.16 -3.49 -5.21
C TYR A 204 -9.01 -3.39 -6.71
N ILE A 205 -7.77 -3.28 -7.17
CA ILE A 205 -7.42 -3.22 -8.58
C ILE A 205 -6.56 -4.43 -8.92
N ILE A 206 -6.84 -5.05 -10.06
CA ILE A 206 -6.07 -6.18 -10.59
C ILE A 206 -5.56 -5.80 -11.96
N ALA A 207 -4.25 -5.92 -12.14
CA ALA A 207 -3.55 -5.76 -13.40
C ALA A 207 -2.69 -6.98 -13.70
N ARG A 208 -2.28 -7.14 -14.95
CA ARG A 208 -1.47 -8.27 -15.41
C ARG A 208 -0.35 -7.78 -16.31
N GLU A 209 0.83 -8.38 -16.18
CA GLU A 209 1.91 -8.20 -17.14
C GLU A 209 1.44 -8.61 -18.53
N LYS A 210 1.82 -7.85 -19.55
CA LYS A 210 1.45 -8.08 -20.93
C LYS A 210 2.62 -7.74 -21.86
N GLY A 211 2.91 -8.66 -22.76
CA GLY A 211 3.81 -8.40 -23.89
C GLY A 211 5.24 -8.89 -23.73
N LYS A 212 5.66 -9.38 -22.57
CA LYS A 212 6.93 -10.08 -22.43
C LYS A 212 6.88 -11.40 -23.21
N LYS A 213 8.03 -11.79 -23.75
CA LYS A 213 8.17 -13.08 -24.43
C LYS A 213 9.06 -13.98 -23.58
N PRO A 214 8.80 -15.30 -23.58
CA PRO A 214 9.73 -16.25 -22.96
C PRO A 214 11.13 -16.05 -23.54
N GLU A 215 12.13 -16.05 -22.68
CA GLU A 215 13.51 -16.12 -23.15
C GLU A 215 13.71 -17.40 -23.98
N ALA A 216 14.38 -17.27 -25.14
CA ALA A 216 14.59 -18.38 -26.08
C ALA A 216 15.70 -19.31 -25.61
#